data_b3263fe74a9fa1ebc779822f5979c084
#
_entry.id   b3263fe74a9fa1ebc779822f5979c084
#
_cell.length_a   1.000
_cell.length_b   1.000
_cell.length_c   1.000
_cell.angle_alpha   90.00
_cell.angle_beta   90.00
_cell.angle_gamma   90.00
#
_symmetry.space_group_name_H-M   'P 1'
#
loop_
_entity.id
_entity.type
_entity.pdbx_description
1 polymer ?
#
loop_
_entity_poly.entity_id
_entity_poly.type
_entity_poly.pdbx_seq_one_letter_code
_entity_poly.pdbx_strand_id
1 'polypeptide(L)'
;MALDETCSRRDYLYGRLLALADRIEYRTYEKEDGRETNAKRYMSAFSQNPFRTWKVLEEKLEPYFIRLKPAERLIYQHMLDDIHNKFSIEDYENDTALNGLYLLGFHNQAYALQKKKEEENHE
;
A
#
# COMPACT_ATOMS: atom_id res chain seq x y z
N MET A 1 -16.62 2.05 -4.84
CA MET A 1 -16.47 0.63 -4.64
C MET A 1 -15.78 0.33 -3.33
N ALA A 2 -16.30 -0.64 -2.58
CA ALA A 2 -15.75 -0.97 -1.27
C ALA A 2 -14.54 -1.89 -1.39
N LEU A 3 -13.61 -1.74 -0.45
CA LEU A 3 -12.49 -2.64 -0.31
C LEU A 3 -12.98 -4.05 0.03
N ASP A 4 -12.49 -5.03 -0.69
CA ASP A 4 -12.76 -6.44 -0.40
C ASP A 4 -11.64 -7.01 0.47
N GLU A 5 -11.87 -7.03 1.77
CA GLU A 5 -10.89 -7.53 2.73
C GLU A 5 -10.76 -9.05 2.73
N THR A 6 -11.67 -9.74 2.04
CA THR A 6 -11.61 -11.20 1.93
C THR A 6 -10.86 -11.68 0.69
N CYS A 7 -10.58 -10.79 -0.25
CA CYS A 7 -9.89 -11.16 -1.48
C CYS A 7 -8.43 -11.53 -1.19
N SER A 8 -8.04 -12.73 -1.60
CA SER A 8 -6.68 -13.22 -1.41
C SER A 8 -5.91 -13.36 -2.73
N ARG A 9 -6.43 -12.79 -3.81
CA ARG A 9 -5.75 -12.84 -5.10
C ARG A 9 -4.49 -11.98 -5.09
N ARG A 10 -3.42 -12.54 -5.59
CA ARG A 10 -2.09 -11.91 -5.58
C ARG A 10 -2.11 -10.45 -6.07
N ASP A 11 -2.71 -10.22 -7.22
CA ASP A 11 -2.65 -8.91 -7.86
C ASP A 11 -3.41 -7.86 -7.06
N TYR A 12 -4.57 -8.24 -6.52
CA TYR A 12 -5.36 -7.37 -5.66
C TYR A 12 -4.57 -7.00 -4.39
N LEU A 13 -3.94 -7.99 -3.78
CA LEU A 13 -3.16 -7.78 -2.55
C LEU A 13 -1.97 -6.87 -2.79
N TYR A 14 -1.26 -7.04 -3.91
CA TYR A 14 -0.16 -6.15 -4.26
C TYR A 14 -0.64 -4.72 -4.45
N GLY A 15 -1.80 -4.54 -5.06
CA GLY A 15 -2.40 -3.21 -5.19
C GLY A 15 -2.65 -2.57 -3.83
N ARG A 16 -3.17 -3.35 -2.88
CA ARG A 16 -3.42 -2.87 -1.52
C ARG A 16 -2.11 -2.45 -0.82
N LEU A 17 -1.04 -3.25 -0.97
CA LEU A 17 0.27 -2.91 -0.41
C LEU A 17 0.78 -1.58 -0.97
N LEU A 18 0.66 -1.39 -2.27
CA LEU A 18 1.13 -0.17 -2.92
C LEU A 18 0.36 1.05 -2.39
N ALA A 19 -0.94 0.93 -2.19
CA ALA A 19 -1.77 2.01 -1.66
C ALA A 19 -1.37 2.38 -0.24
N LEU A 20 -1.04 1.39 0.60
CA LEU A 20 -0.58 1.65 1.95
C LEU A 20 0.77 2.36 1.96
N ALA A 21 1.71 1.89 1.13
CA ALA A 21 3.02 2.54 1.02
C ALA A 21 2.87 4.00 0.57
N ASP A 22 2.01 4.25 -0.40
CA ASP A 22 1.72 5.60 -0.89
C ASP A 22 1.19 6.49 0.25
N ARG A 23 0.23 5.99 1.00
CA ARG A 23 -0.41 6.74 2.08
C ARG A 23 0.55 7.04 3.21
N ILE A 24 1.36 6.08 3.63
CA ILE A 24 2.30 6.26 4.72
C ILE A 24 3.31 7.36 4.37
N GLU A 25 3.88 7.30 3.19
CA GLU A 25 4.83 8.34 2.77
C GLU A 25 4.15 9.69 2.68
N TYR A 26 2.98 9.76 2.05
CA TYR A 26 2.25 11.01 1.87
C TYR A 26 1.96 11.69 3.21
N ARG A 27 1.61 10.92 4.24
CA ARG A 27 1.29 11.48 5.56
C ARG A 27 2.50 12.05 6.29
N THR A 28 3.70 11.58 5.96
CA THR A 28 4.87 11.87 6.79
C THR A 28 5.83 12.86 6.20
N TYR A 29 5.78 13.15 4.91
CA TYR A 29 6.72 14.12 4.34
C TYR A 29 6.15 15.55 4.28
N GLU A 30 5.02 15.76 4.91
CA GLU A 30 4.44 17.09 5.13
C GLU A 30 4.31 18.01 3.90
N LYS A 31 3.72 17.49 2.83
CA LYS A 31 3.30 18.30 1.68
C LYS A 31 4.41 19.13 1.04
N GLU A 32 5.60 18.58 0.95
CA GLU A 32 6.62 19.19 0.13
C GLU A 32 6.10 19.21 -1.32
N ASP A 33 6.07 20.37 -1.87
CA ASP A 33 5.37 20.74 -3.09
C ASP A 33 5.47 19.77 -4.25
N GLY A 34 4.35 19.11 -4.55
CA GLY A 34 4.19 18.38 -5.80
C GLY A 34 5.05 17.14 -5.99
N ARG A 35 5.82 16.77 -4.97
CA ARG A 35 6.68 15.59 -5.07
C ARG A 35 5.84 14.33 -5.08
N GLU A 36 6.08 13.47 -6.05
CA GLU A 36 5.43 12.16 -6.06
C GLU A 36 6.00 11.26 -4.98
N THR A 37 5.14 10.42 -4.40
CA THR A 37 5.59 9.38 -3.48
C THR A 37 6.43 8.35 -4.24
N ASN A 38 7.23 7.58 -3.51
CA ASN A 38 7.96 6.47 -4.11
C ASN A 38 7.01 5.44 -4.72
N ALA A 39 5.86 5.18 -4.08
CA ALA A 39 4.87 4.26 -4.62
C ALA A 39 4.40 4.68 -6.02
N LYS A 40 4.11 5.96 -6.21
CA LYS A 40 3.69 6.47 -7.53
C LYS A 40 4.84 6.45 -8.52
N ARG A 41 6.02 6.83 -8.07
CA ARG A 41 7.21 6.87 -8.92
C ARG A 41 7.59 5.50 -9.45
N TYR A 42 7.43 4.47 -8.64
CA TYR A 42 7.77 3.09 -9.00
C TYR A 42 6.60 2.27 -9.52
N MET A 43 5.44 2.91 -9.75
CA MET A 43 4.22 2.17 -10.13
C MET A 43 4.41 1.33 -11.39
N SER A 44 5.09 1.85 -12.41
CA SER A 44 5.35 1.10 -13.64
C SER A 44 6.22 -0.13 -13.38
N ALA A 45 7.32 0.06 -12.65
CA ALA A 45 8.21 -1.05 -12.28
C ALA A 45 7.48 -2.07 -11.43
N PHE A 46 6.62 -1.60 -10.52
CA PHE A 46 5.81 -2.45 -9.65
C PHE A 46 4.86 -3.33 -10.47
N SER A 47 4.22 -2.77 -11.48
CA SER A 47 3.31 -3.56 -12.33
C SER A 47 4.04 -4.63 -13.13
N GLN A 48 5.31 -4.42 -13.46
CA GLN A 48 6.10 -5.38 -14.23
C GLN A 48 6.75 -6.45 -13.36
N ASN A 49 7.23 -6.07 -12.17
CA ASN A 49 7.94 -6.97 -11.26
C ASN A 49 7.53 -6.64 -9.82
N PRO A 50 6.35 -7.11 -9.37
CA PRO A 50 5.79 -6.68 -8.10
C PRO A 50 6.62 -7.09 -6.87
N PHE A 51 7.12 -8.30 -6.84
CA PHE A 51 7.87 -8.79 -5.67
C PHE A 51 9.17 -8.00 -5.49
N ARG A 52 9.96 -7.92 -6.54
CA ARG A 52 11.23 -7.22 -6.55
C ARG A 52 11.05 -5.74 -6.21
N THR A 53 10.07 -5.10 -6.84
CA THR A 53 9.81 -3.69 -6.62
C THR A 53 9.28 -3.43 -5.22
N TRP A 54 8.43 -4.32 -4.71
CA TRP A 54 7.94 -4.20 -3.34
C TRP A 54 9.08 -4.22 -2.33
N LYS A 55 10.08 -5.08 -2.53
CA LYS A 55 11.24 -5.12 -1.64
C LYS A 55 12.00 -3.79 -1.62
N VAL A 56 12.14 -3.15 -2.78
CA VAL A 56 12.74 -1.81 -2.87
C VAL A 56 11.88 -0.79 -2.13
N LEU A 57 10.56 -0.84 -2.35
CA LEU A 57 9.64 0.10 -1.71
C LEU A 57 9.62 -0.05 -0.19
N GLU A 58 9.70 -1.27 0.32
CA GLU A 58 9.76 -1.50 1.77
C GLU A 58 10.97 -0.78 2.39
N GLU A 59 12.13 -0.87 1.76
CA GLU A 59 13.32 -0.20 2.24
C GLU A 59 13.15 1.32 2.20
N LYS A 60 12.59 1.84 1.13
CA LYS A 60 12.36 3.28 0.98
C LYS A 60 11.28 3.81 1.93
N LEU A 61 10.35 2.95 2.33
CA LEU A 61 9.26 3.30 3.22
C LEU A 61 9.72 3.45 4.67
N GLU A 62 10.76 2.76 5.07
CA GLU A 62 11.21 2.69 6.46
C GLU A 62 11.40 4.08 7.11
N PRO A 63 12.11 5.05 6.49
CA PRO A 63 12.27 6.37 7.10
C PRO A 63 10.95 7.10 7.34
N TYR A 64 9.96 6.87 6.48
CA TYR A 64 8.64 7.50 6.64
C TYR A 64 7.83 6.79 7.69
N PHE A 65 7.92 5.47 7.71
CA PHE A 65 7.19 4.64 8.67
C PHE A 65 7.55 5.01 10.12
N ILE A 66 8.82 5.20 10.39
CA ILE A 66 9.27 5.55 11.75
C ILE A 66 8.89 6.97 12.16
N ARG A 67 8.51 7.82 11.21
CA ARG A 67 8.03 9.18 11.50
C ARG A 67 6.57 9.19 11.93
N LEU A 68 5.83 8.14 11.70
CA LEU A 68 4.43 8.05 12.13
C LEU A 68 4.37 8.07 13.65
N LYS A 69 3.29 8.65 14.19
CA LYS A 69 3.01 8.56 15.62
C LYS A 69 2.88 7.08 16.01
N PRO A 70 3.26 6.70 17.24
CA PRO A 70 3.25 5.28 17.63
C PRO A 70 1.90 4.58 17.38
N ALA A 71 0.78 5.24 17.67
CA ALA A 71 -0.54 4.66 17.45
C ALA A 71 -0.82 4.42 15.96
N GLU A 72 -0.46 5.40 15.10
CA GLU A 72 -0.64 5.26 13.66
C GLU A 72 0.27 4.18 13.08
N ARG A 73 1.50 4.11 13.58
CA ARG A 73 2.45 3.10 13.15
C ARG A 73 1.90 1.70 13.42
N LEU A 74 1.30 1.51 14.58
CA LEU A 74 0.72 0.22 14.94
C LEU A 74 -0.45 -0.14 14.02
N ILE A 75 -1.31 0.84 13.71
CA ILE A 75 -2.45 0.62 12.81
C ILE A 75 -1.97 0.21 11.42
N TYR A 76 -1.03 0.95 10.85
CA TYR A 76 -0.52 0.63 9.51
C TYR A 76 0.25 -0.68 9.49
N GLN A 77 0.99 -0.99 10.57
CA GLN A 77 1.69 -2.28 10.66
C GLN A 77 0.69 -3.43 10.64
N HIS A 78 -0.42 -3.31 11.40
CA HIS A 78 -1.46 -4.34 11.39
C HIS A 78 -2.07 -4.51 10.00
N MET A 79 -2.31 -3.42 9.28
CA MET A 79 -2.85 -3.49 7.92
C MET A 79 -1.89 -4.22 6.98
N LEU A 80 -0.60 -3.87 7.04
CA LEU A 80 0.42 -4.51 6.21
C LEU A 80 0.53 -6.01 6.55
N ASP A 81 0.55 -6.34 7.82
CA ASP A 81 0.64 -7.74 8.26
C ASP A 81 -0.58 -8.54 7.80
N ASP A 82 -1.77 -7.95 7.91
CA ASP A 82 -3.00 -8.60 7.48
C ASP A 82 -2.98 -8.93 5.99
N ILE A 83 -2.50 -8.00 5.17
CA ILE A 83 -2.37 -8.23 3.73
C ILE A 83 -1.33 -9.32 3.46
N HIS A 84 -0.16 -9.23 4.10
CA HIS A 84 0.89 -10.23 3.94
C HIS A 84 0.40 -11.63 4.29
N ASN A 85 -0.41 -11.74 5.34
CA ASN A 85 -0.94 -13.03 5.78
C ASN A 85 -1.94 -13.65 4.79
N LYS A 86 -2.49 -12.87 3.88
CA LYS A 86 -3.41 -13.37 2.86
C LYS A 86 -2.71 -13.94 1.64
N PHE A 87 -1.42 -13.62 1.44
CA PHE A 87 -0.65 -14.22 0.35
C PHE A 87 -0.26 -15.65 0.69
N SER A 88 -0.26 -16.54 -0.31
CA SER A 88 0.56 -17.73 -0.23
C SER A 88 2.00 -17.30 -0.50
N ILE A 89 2.96 -18.10 -0.05
CA ILE A 89 4.38 -17.82 -0.31
C ILE A 89 4.65 -17.78 -1.81
N GLU A 90 4.06 -18.72 -2.55
CA GLU A 90 4.22 -18.80 -4.00
C GLU A 90 3.72 -17.53 -4.69
N ASP A 91 2.53 -17.06 -4.30
CA ASP A 91 1.96 -15.84 -4.87
C ASP A 91 2.78 -14.60 -4.50
N TYR A 92 3.23 -14.53 -3.26
CA TYR A 92 4.03 -13.38 -2.81
C TYR A 92 5.33 -13.28 -3.57
N GLU A 93 6.02 -14.39 -3.76
CA GLU A 93 7.32 -14.42 -4.44
C GLU A 93 7.21 -14.43 -5.96
N ASN A 94 6.01 -14.57 -6.50
CA ASN A 94 5.78 -14.58 -7.94
C ASN A 94 5.96 -13.17 -8.50
N ASP A 95 7.03 -12.99 -9.30
CA ASP A 95 7.44 -11.69 -9.82
C ASP A 95 6.92 -11.42 -11.23
N THR A 96 5.95 -12.20 -11.72
CA THR A 96 5.37 -11.94 -13.04
C THR A 96 4.50 -10.70 -13.01
N ALA A 97 4.36 -10.05 -14.17
CA ALA A 97 3.61 -8.81 -14.29
C ALA A 97 2.20 -8.93 -13.70
N LEU A 98 1.75 -7.85 -13.07
CA LEU A 98 0.40 -7.76 -12.52
C LEU A 98 -0.60 -7.46 -13.64
N ASN A 99 -1.82 -7.96 -13.50
CA ASN A 99 -2.93 -7.59 -14.39
C ASN A 99 -3.70 -6.40 -13.80
N GLY A 100 -4.79 -5.99 -14.47
CA GLY A 100 -5.56 -4.82 -14.03
C GLY A 100 -6.17 -4.91 -12.65
N LEU A 101 -6.26 -6.10 -12.06
CA LEU A 101 -6.83 -6.29 -10.73
C LEU A 101 -6.03 -5.55 -9.64
N TYR A 102 -4.74 -5.33 -9.86
CA TYR A 102 -3.94 -4.59 -8.88
C TYR A 102 -4.39 -3.13 -8.78
N LEU A 103 -4.82 -2.53 -9.88
CA LEU A 103 -5.35 -1.17 -9.84
C LEU A 103 -6.63 -1.11 -9.02
N LEU A 104 -7.48 -2.13 -9.12
CA LEU A 104 -8.68 -2.20 -8.31
C LEU A 104 -8.32 -2.30 -6.81
N GLY A 105 -7.35 -3.16 -6.48
CA GLY A 105 -6.87 -3.27 -5.10
C GLY A 105 -6.30 -1.96 -4.60
N PHE A 106 -5.52 -1.28 -5.42
CA PHE A 106 -4.95 0.03 -5.09
C PHE A 106 -6.04 1.06 -4.81
N HIS A 107 -6.98 1.22 -5.73
CA HIS A 107 -8.02 2.24 -5.60
C HIS A 107 -8.98 1.94 -4.46
N ASN A 108 -9.35 0.70 -4.27
CA ASN A 108 -10.26 0.32 -3.18
C ASN A 108 -9.60 0.54 -1.82
N GLN A 109 -8.32 0.20 -1.69
CA GLN A 109 -7.59 0.42 -0.44
C GLN A 109 -7.41 1.92 -0.17
N ALA A 110 -7.05 2.69 -1.18
CA ALA A 110 -6.89 4.14 -1.06
C ALA A 110 -8.21 4.80 -0.66
N TYR A 111 -9.30 4.36 -1.26
CA TYR A 111 -10.64 4.88 -0.93
C TYR A 111 -11.01 4.56 0.53
N ALA A 112 -10.73 3.34 0.97
CA ALA A 112 -11.03 2.93 2.35
C ALA A 112 -10.25 3.79 3.36
N LEU A 113 -9.00 4.11 3.07
CA LEU A 113 -8.19 4.96 3.92
C LEU A 113 -8.72 6.40 3.95
N GLN A 114 -9.13 6.91 2.81
CA GLN A 114 -9.69 8.25 2.69
C GLN A 114 -11.01 8.36 3.45
N LYS A 115 -11.90 7.37 3.29
CA LYS A 115 -13.19 7.34 3.96
C LYS A 115 -13.04 7.28 5.48
N LYS A 116 -12.10 6.50 5.98
CA LYS A 116 -11.83 6.41 7.42
C LYS A 116 -11.39 7.76 7.98
N LYS A 117 -10.53 8.48 7.26
CA LYS A 117 -10.08 9.80 7.66
C LYS A 117 -11.25 10.80 7.73
N GLU A 118 -12.16 10.76 6.75
CA GLU A 118 -13.34 11.63 6.74
C GLU A 118 -14.25 11.36 7.93
N GLU A 119 -14.46 10.09 8.28
CA GLU A 119 -15.25 9.71 9.45
C GLU A 119 -14.62 10.23 10.75
N GLU A 120 -13.31 10.16 10.88
CA GLU A 120 -12.60 10.67 12.04
C GLU A 120 -12.73 12.19 12.15
N ASN A 121 -12.74 12.89 11.03
CA ASN A 121 -12.85 14.35 11.01
C ASN A 121 -14.26 14.86 11.34
N HIS A 122 -15.28 14.00 11.28
CA HIS A 122 -16.66 14.38 11.58
C HIS A 122 -17.03 14.22 13.06
N GLU A 123 -16.13 13.71 13.84
CA GLU A 123 -16.29 13.64 15.29
C GLU A 123 -15.74 14.92 15.95
#